data_2e9284114dcdd458fb33c2b50a7880b3
#
_entry.id   2e9284114dcdd458fb33c2b50a7880b3
#
_cell.length_a   1.000
_cell.length_b   1.000
_cell.length_c   1.000
_cell.angle_alpha   90.00
_cell.angle_beta   90.00
_cell.angle_gamma   90.00
#
_symmetry.space_group_name_H-M   'P 1'
#
loop_
_entity.id
_entity.type
_entity.pdbx_description
1 polymer ?
#
loop_
_entity_poly.entity_id
_entity_poly.type
_entity_poly.pdbx_seq_one_letter_code
_entity_poly.pdbx_strand_id
1 'polypeptide(L)'
;MSFKNLLSACLLASLTSISLSVNAANINVNVARQTASDFLKVHAVTTPGSFKAPSMNDLRLAFTESSSVDHNANAYYAFNINGGGFIIIAGEDRANQVLGYSDNGHLDFNNLPDNFKALLNSYQEEIEYLQSHPELKVAPAVQTARGTGIEPLIKTNWGQEMPYYLQCPIYQGEYCVVGCVATAMAQVMYYWRYPTSCNGISSYYCYDIGQTVPALPSTTFDYSLMLPSYCHWDWDLSELIQDTYTDEQAQEVAKLSRYCGQAVDMGYSPEGSGAYTFSQLAAMKDFGYSSSAHSEERNGWWSSNYTTAEWEALLKQELDLRRPILYAANDPAAGGHAFICDGYNAEGLFHFNFGWYGTCDGWYASTALNMTHRDGDVLHFNSGHEVLLGVVPPVYCMVSADGLNTTNELLALGDVMTVQASNVDIFTSYPNLNLLFSINNEAGRFLSTSQVVNVVTDSFEQGSTVSSAITLPTTLENGFYSLQFRYSYGSNSRVSTPIDCESGQLQVIGHLARYNSQFTIDDVTTAIDWLLTGEKPDVTIEDVTELIDVLLS
;
A
#
# COMPACT_ATOMS: atom_id res chain seq x y z
N MET A 1 32.79 6.26 41.63
CA MET A 1 33.39 7.40 40.91
C MET A 1 33.72 6.92 39.50
N SER A 2 33.07 7.27 38.57
CA SER A 2 33.19 8.17 37.45
C SER A 2 32.08 7.89 36.45
N PHE A 3 31.20 8.83 36.31
CA PHE A 3 30.20 8.93 35.24
C PHE A 3 30.90 9.18 33.92
N LYS A 4 30.58 8.41 32.89
CA LYS A 4 30.79 8.82 31.49
C LYS A 4 29.42 8.98 30.84
N ASN A 5 29.02 10.23 30.70
CA ASN A 5 27.89 10.67 29.90
C ASN A 5 28.13 10.35 28.44
N LEU A 6 27.23 9.59 27.85
CA LEU A 6 27.01 9.59 26.42
C LEU A 6 26.07 10.78 26.11
N LEU A 7 26.64 11.85 25.58
CA LEU A 7 25.89 12.90 24.92
C LEU A 7 25.45 12.39 23.56
N SER A 8 24.17 12.06 23.47
CA SER A 8 23.47 11.96 22.19
C SER A 8 23.32 13.38 21.65
N ALA A 9 24.06 13.73 20.62
CA ALA A 9 23.95 15.02 19.95
C ALA A 9 22.71 15.02 19.07
N CYS A 10 21.57 15.45 19.64
CA CYS A 10 20.46 15.97 18.85
C CYS A 10 20.93 17.27 18.18
N LEU A 11 21.25 17.21 16.89
CA LEU A 11 21.36 18.42 16.07
C LEU A 11 19.95 18.99 15.87
N LEU A 12 19.47 19.76 16.84
CA LEU A 12 18.42 20.73 16.61
C LEU A 12 19.02 21.83 15.72
N ALA A 13 18.75 21.76 14.42
CA ALA A 13 18.88 22.93 13.58
C ALA A 13 17.86 23.96 14.07
N SER A 14 18.31 24.91 14.87
CA SER A 14 17.57 26.12 15.18
C SER A 14 17.44 26.92 13.88
N LEU A 15 16.36 26.71 13.14
CA LEU A 15 15.88 27.65 12.15
C LEU A 15 15.39 28.90 12.93
N THR A 16 16.26 29.89 13.04
CA THR A 16 15.85 31.24 13.43
C THR A 16 14.81 31.69 12.41
N SER A 17 13.58 31.81 12.87
CA SER A 17 12.49 32.46 12.13
C SER A 17 12.84 33.93 11.90
N ILE A 18 13.49 34.20 10.77
CA ILE A 18 13.51 35.53 10.19
C ILE A 18 12.14 35.67 9.53
N SER A 19 11.26 36.45 10.13
CA SER A 19 10.03 36.91 9.51
C SER A 19 10.39 37.90 8.39
N LEU A 20 10.87 37.40 7.27
CA LEU A 20 10.85 38.10 6.02
C LEU A 20 9.39 38.11 5.56
N SER A 21 8.88 39.28 5.21
CA SER A 21 7.67 39.40 4.41
C SER A 21 7.95 38.70 3.08
N VAL A 22 7.59 37.42 3.00
CA VAL A 22 7.76 36.63 1.79
C VAL A 22 6.72 37.17 0.81
N ASN A 23 7.16 37.94 -0.17
CA ASN A 23 6.40 38.10 -1.39
C ASN A 23 6.34 36.72 -2.04
N ALA A 24 5.16 36.30 -2.49
CA ALA A 24 4.97 35.10 -3.28
C ALA A 24 6.14 34.93 -4.27
N ALA A 25 6.88 33.85 -4.16
CA ALA A 25 8.04 33.63 -5.01
C ALA A 25 7.83 32.37 -5.85
N ASN A 26 7.85 32.57 -7.16
CA ASN A 26 7.91 31.48 -8.10
C ASN A 26 9.19 30.67 -7.90
N ILE A 27 9.05 29.38 -7.72
CA ILE A 27 10.17 28.44 -7.58
C ILE A 27 10.72 28.12 -8.97
N ASN A 28 12.01 28.30 -9.16
CA ASN A 28 12.68 27.88 -10.40
C ASN A 28 13.14 26.41 -10.31
N VAL A 29 13.46 25.82 -11.46
CA VAL A 29 13.85 24.41 -11.57
C VAL A 29 15.03 24.00 -10.68
N ASN A 30 15.98 24.90 -10.40
CA ASN A 30 17.11 24.57 -9.55
C ASN A 30 16.72 24.50 -8.07
N VAL A 31 15.84 25.41 -7.63
CA VAL A 31 15.26 25.38 -6.29
C VAL A 31 14.38 24.13 -6.12
N ALA A 32 13.51 23.84 -7.09
CA ALA A 32 12.69 22.63 -7.09
C ALA A 32 13.54 21.35 -7.01
N ARG A 33 14.64 21.27 -7.79
CA ARG A 33 15.58 20.14 -7.74
C ARG A 33 16.27 20.01 -6.38
N GLN A 34 16.62 21.14 -5.76
CA GLN A 34 17.21 21.15 -4.41
C GLN A 34 16.19 20.64 -3.38
N THR A 35 14.96 21.15 -3.41
CA THR A 35 13.86 20.71 -2.55
C THR A 35 13.63 19.20 -2.68
N ALA A 36 13.57 18.69 -3.91
CA ALA A 36 13.45 17.25 -4.19
C ALA A 36 14.61 16.45 -3.56
N SER A 37 15.85 16.90 -3.78
CA SER A 37 17.03 16.22 -3.22
C SER A 37 17.03 16.21 -1.70
N ASP A 38 16.62 17.30 -1.06
CA ASP A 38 16.63 17.40 0.40
C ASP A 38 15.51 16.56 1.02
N PHE A 39 14.33 16.51 0.42
CA PHE A 39 13.25 15.60 0.82
C PHE A 39 13.69 14.14 0.73
N LEU A 40 14.21 13.70 -0.43
CA LEU A 40 14.62 12.31 -0.66
C LEU A 40 15.76 11.85 0.24
N LYS A 41 16.65 12.75 0.69
CA LYS A 41 17.66 12.44 1.70
C LYS A 41 17.04 12.14 3.07
N VAL A 42 16.04 12.91 3.47
CA VAL A 42 15.32 12.69 4.73
C VAL A 42 14.54 11.38 4.65
N HIS A 43 13.83 11.17 3.54
CA HIS A 43 13.06 9.96 3.28
C HIS A 43 13.93 8.69 3.35
N ALA A 44 15.11 8.68 2.71
CA ALA A 44 16.04 7.55 2.77
C ALA A 44 16.57 7.20 4.18
N VAL A 45 16.56 8.16 5.10
CA VAL A 45 16.95 7.93 6.52
C VAL A 45 15.77 7.35 7.32
N THR A 46 14.54 7.74 6.96
CA THR A 46 13.33 7.33 7.68
C THR A 46 12.75 5.99 7.18
N THR A 47 13.17 5.54 6.00
CA THR A 47 12.75 4.26 5.39
C THR A 47 13.94 3.30 5.27
N PRO A 48 14.31 2.58 6.33
CA PRO A 48 15.49 1.73 6.33
C PRO A 48 15.33 0.53 5.40
N GLY A 49 16.29 0.32 4.53
CA GLY A 49 16.58 -0.96 3.88
C GLY A 49 16.40 -1.03 2.36
N SER A 50 15.61 -0.19 1.72
CA SER A 50 15.33 -0.31 0.28
C SER A 50 15.68 0.93 -0.56
N PHE A 51 15.72 2.11 0.02
CA PHE A 51 15.90 3.35 -0.73
C PHE A 51 17.26 4.02 -0.42
N LYS A 52 18.10 4.17 -1.44
CA LYS A 52 19.34 4.94 -1.35
C LYS A 52 19.06 6.37 -1.78
N ALA A 53 19.33 7.35 -0.91
CA ALA A 53 19.16 8.77 -1.24
C ALA A 53 19.83 9.13 -2.58
N PRO A 54 19.09 9.58 -3.58
CA PRO A 54 19.66 10.00 -4.84
C PRO A 54 20.44 11.32 -4.66
N SER A 55 21.49 11.50 -5.45
CA SER A 55 22.16 12.79 -5.57
C SER A 55 21.35 13.72 -6.47
N MET A 56 21.64 15.02 -6.44
CA MET A 56 21.02 15.97 -7.37
C MET A 56 21.23 15.61 -8.86
N ASN A 57 22.33 14.93 -9.18
CA ASN A 57 22.63 14.50 -10.55
C ASN A 57 21.78 13.29 -10.99
N ASP A 58 21.19 12.58 -10.04
CA ASP A 58 20.30 11.45 -10.32
C ASP A 58 18.87 11.91 -10.60
N LEU A 59 18.55 13.18 -10.32
CA LEU A 59 17.24 13.78 -10.59
C LEU A 59 17.19 14.33 -12.01
N ARG A 60 16.48 13.66 -12.90
CA ARG A 60 16.26 14.09 -14.29
C ARG A 60 14.92 14.80 -14.40
N LEU A 61 14.93 16.04 -14.87
CA LEU A 61 13.68 16.76 -15.17
C LEU A 61 12.92 15.99 -16.25
N ALA A 62 11.77 15.45 -15.89
CA ALA A 62 10.87 14.72 -16.78
C ALA A 62 9.87 15.68 -17.43
N PHE A 63 9.37 16.64 -16.63
CA PHE A 63 8.35 17.58 -17.09
C PHE A 63 8.34 18.88 -16.29
N THR A 64 7.85 19.93 -16.91
CA THR A 64 7.56 21.22 -16.28
C THR A 64 6.19 21.67 -16.75
N GLU A 65 5.25 21.84 -15.83
CA GLU A 65 3.94 22.41 -16.12
C GLU A 65 4.01 23.92 -16.00
N SER A 66 3.79 24.60 -17.12
CA SER A 66 3.80 26.06 -17.16
C SER A 66 2.47 26.62 -16.64
N SER A 67 2.54 27.68 -15.84
CA SER A 67 1.33 28.36 -15.39
C SER A 67 0.60 29.04 -16.53
N SER A 68 -0.71 28.89 -16.56
CA SER A 68 -1.57 29.59 -17.52
C SER A 68 -1.87 31.05 -17.11
N VAL A 69 -1.72 31.37 -15.81
CA VAL A 69 -2.04 32.68 -15.23
C VAL A 69 -0.81 33.58 -15.06
N ASP A 70 0.39 32.99 -14.90
CA ASP A 70 1.66 33.75 -14.91
C ASP A 70 2.67 33.03 -15.84
N HIS A 71 2.83 33.57 -17.04
CA HIS A 71 3.73 33.02 -18.06
C HIS A 71 5.21 32.98 -17.67
N ASN A 72 5.61 33.60 -16.55
CA ASN A 72 6.97 33.56 -16.01
C ASN A 72 7.08 32.54 -14.87
N ALA A 73 6.01 31.84 -14.51
CA ALA A 73 5.93 30.86 -13.46
C ALA A 73 5.61 29.47 -14.00
N ASN A 74 5.87 28.48 -13.20
CA ASN A 74 5.44 27.11 -13.45
C ASN A 74 4.51 26.66 -12.31
N ALA A 75 3.58 25.78 -12.63
CA ALA A 75 2.71 25.18 -11.62
C ALA A 75 3.49 24.12 -10.84
N TYR A 76 4.20 23.24 -11.52
CA TYR A 76 5.02 22.22 -10.87
C TYR A 76 6.17 21.73 -11.77
N TYR A 77 7.09 20.98 -11.13
CA TYR A 77 8.20 20.28 -11.77
C TYR A 77 8.16 18.80 -11.39
N ALA A 78 8.29 17.92 -12.38
CA ALA A 78 8.41 16.49 -12.16
C ALA A 78 9.82 16.01 -12.49
N PHE A 79 10.44 15.26 -11.59
CA PHE A 79 11.76 14.67 -11.77
C PHE A 79 11.66 13.16 -11.68
N ASN A 80 12.22 12.46 -12.67
CA ASN A 80 12.50 11.04 -12.57
C ASN A 80 13.84 10.81 -11.86
N ILE A 81 13.94 9.74 -11.09
CA ILE A 81 15.12 9.37 -10.32
C ILE A 81 15.89 8.29 -11.08
N ASN A 82 17.19 8.45 -11.27
CA ASN A 82 18.04 7.40 -11.84
C ASN A 82 18.01 6.17 -10.92
N GLY A 83 17.67 5.03 -11.47
CA GLY A 83 17.53 3.78 -10.71
C GLY A 83 16.10 3.44 -10.29
N GLY A 84 15.14 4.29 -10.62
CA GLY A 84 13.70 4.12 -10.35
C GLY A 84 13.16 5.14 -9.36
N GLY A 85 11.88 5.44 -9.52
CA GLY A 85 11.16 6.43 -8.73
C GLY A 85 11.04 7.81 -9.40
N PHE A 86 10.21 8.65 -8.81
CA PHE A 86 9.99 10.04 -9.26
C PHE A 86 9.57 10.92 -8.09
N ILE A 87 9.64 12.25 -8.30
CA ILE A 87 9.15 13.26 -7.35
C ILE A 87 8.58 14.47 -8.08
N ILE A 88 7.49 15.02 -7.54
CA ILE A 88 6.80 16.20 -8.08
C ILE A 88 6.87 17.32 -7.05
N ILE A 89 7.37 18.48 -7.49
CA ILE A 89 7.61 19.65 -6.63
C ILE A 89 6.77 20.81 -7.14
N ALA A 90 6.08 21.50 -6.25
CA ALA A 90 5.32 22.71 -6.56
C ALA A 90 6.22 23.82 -7.11
N GLY A 91 5.68 24.60 -8.04
CA GLY A 91 6.34 25.78 -8.60
C GLY A 91 6.09 27.08 -7.83
N GLU A 92 5.40 27.01 -6.70
CA GLU A 92 4.98 28.13 -5.85
C GLU A 92 5.37 27.83 -4.39
N ASP A 93 6.06 28.77 -3.72
CA ASP A 93 6.60 28.56 -2.37
C ASP A 93 5.53 28.51 -1.25
N ARG A 94 4.32 28.97 -1.55
CA ARG A 94 3.16 28.91 -0.67
C ARG A 94 2.38 27.60 -0.74
N ALA A 95 2.65 26.77 -1.74
CA ALA A 95 2.05 25.45 -1.88
C ALA A 95 2.77 24.39 -1.02
N ASN A 96 2.17 23.22 -0.87
CA ASN A 96 2.87 22.03 -0.39
C ASN A 96 4.05 21.77 -1.33
N GLN A 97 5.28 21.80 -0.78
CA GLN A 97 6.49 21.75 -1.61
C GLN A 97 6.61 20.41 -2.36
N VAL A 98 6.30 19.31 -1.70
CA VAL A 98 6.24 17.97 -2.33
C VAL A 98 4.78 17.65 -2.61
N LEU A 99 4.42 17.57 -3.87
CA LEU A 99 3.08 17.20 -4.32
C LEU A 99 2.89 15.69 -4.40
N GLY A 100 3.97 14.96 -4.65
CA GLY A 100 3.96 13.51 -4.66
C GLY A 100 5.32 12.91 -4.98
N TYR A 101 5.51 11.65 -4.61
CA TYR A 101 6.68 10.86 -4.98
C TYR A 101 6.35 9.37 -5.02
N SER A 102 7.18 8.61 -5.70
CA SER A 102 7.21 7.16 -5.63
C SER A 102 8.66 6.68 -5.59
N ASP A 103 8.92 5.63 -4.83
CA ASP A 103 10.23 4.97 -4.76
C ASP A 103 10.47 4.05 -5.96
N ASN A 104 9.44 3.78 -6.72
CA ASN A 104 9.43 2.91 -7.89
C ASN A 104 8.89 3.65 -9.11
N GLY A 105 9.14 3.09 -10.27
CA GLY A 105 8.56 3.62 -11.47
C GLY A 105 9.29 4.85 -12.05
N HIS A 106 8.70 5.46 -13.05
CA HIS A 106 9.04 6.79 -13.58
C HIS A 106 7.82 7.41 -14.25
N LEU A 107 7.85 8.70 -14.48
CA LEU A 107 6.81 9.42 -15.20
C LEU A 107 7.18 9.54 -16.69
N ASP A 108 6.32 8.97 -17.55
CA ASP A 108 6.29 9.26 -18.97
C ASP A 108 5.08 10.16 -19.28
N PHE A 109 5.32 11.45 -19.41
CA PHE A 109 4.26 12.43 -19.64
C PHE A 109 3.54 12.28 -21.00
N ASN A 110 4.02 11.42 -21.90
CA ASN A 110 3.30 11.08 -23.13
C ASN A 110 2.27 9.97 -22.90
N ASN A 111 2.43 9.18 -21.83
CA ASN A 111 1.63 7.99 -21.52
C ASN A 111 1.11 7.95 -20.08
N LEU A 112 0.78 9.11 -19.49
CA LEU A 112 0.21 9.13 -18.15
C LEU A 112 -1.22 8.61 -18.14
N PRO A 113 -1.61 7.84 -17.10
CA PRO A 113 -3.00 7.48 -16.84
C PRO A 113 -3.90 8.72 -16.70
N ASP A 114 -5.13 8.64 -17.20
CA ASP A 114 -6.03 9.80 -17.17
C ASP A 114 -6.43 10.21 -15.75
N ASN A 115 -6.59 9.24 -14.84
CA ASN A 115 -6.82 9.52 -13.42
C ASN A 115 -5.63 10.22 -12.76
N PHE A 116 -4.41 9.88 -13.13
CA PHE A 116 -3.22 10.58 -12.66
C PHE A 116 -3.10 11.98 -13.28
N LYS A 117 -3.44 12.15 -14.55
CA LYS A 117 -3.55 13.48 -15.19
C LYS A 117 -4.55 14.35 -14.44
N ALA A 118 -5.73 13.79 -14.06
CA ALA A 118 -6.73 14.53 -13.30
C ALA A 118 -6.18 15.04 -11.96
N LEU A 119 -5.40 14.22 -11.23
CA LEU A 119 -4.74 14.66 -10.00
C LEU A 119 -3.72 15.78 -10.26
N LEU A 120 -2.91 15.67 -11.31
CA LEU A 120 -1.93 16.70 -11.68
C LEU A 120 -2.61 18.00 -12.09
N ASN A 121 -3.72 17.93 -12.82
CA ASN A 121 -4.52 19.10 -13.19
C ASN A 121 -5.09 19.81 -11.95
N SER A 122 -5.55 19.06 -10.94
CA SER A 122 -6.03 19.69 -9.69
C SER A 122 -4.90 20.46 -8.99
N TYR A 123 -3.69 19.93 -8.95
CA TYR A 123 -2.54 20.65 -8.41
C TYR A 123 -2.20 21.90 -9.21
N GLN A 124 -2.27 21.83 -10.55
CA GLN A 124 -2.05 22.97 -11.41
C GLN A 124 -3.06 24.10 -11.11
N GLU A 125 -4.35 23.79 -11.09
CA GLU A 125 -5.42 24.76 -10.80
C GLU A 125 -5.23 25.43 -9.44
N GLU A 126 -4.90 24.66 -8.41
CA GLU A 126 -4.66 25.16 -7.06
C GLU A 126 -3.44 26.09 -6.99
N ILE A 127 -2.34 25.72 -7.64
CA ILE A 127 -1.12 26.54 -7.68
C ILE A 127 -1.35 27.82 -8.49
N GLU A 128 -2.03 27.74 -9.64
CA GLU A 128 -2.39 28.90 -10.45
C GLU A 128 -3.31 29.87 -9.70
N TYR A 129 -4.18 29.33 -8.85
CA TYR A 129 -4.97 30.18 -7.96
C TYR A 129 -4.07 30.94 -6.98
N LEU A 130 -3.10 30.31 -6.33
CA LEU A 130 -2.13 30.99 -5.46
C LEU A 130 -1.36 32.07 -6.23
N GLN A 131 -0.92 31.77 -7.44
CA GLN A 131 -0.17 32.70 -8.28
C GLN A 131 -1.00 33.92 -8.68
N SER A 132 -2.32 33.75 -8.86
CA SER A 132 -3.24 34.87 -9.17
C SER A 132 -3.68 35.67 -7.94
N HIS A 133 -3.40 35.17 -6.72
CA HIS A 133 -3.77 35.82 -5.45
C HIS A 133 -2.54 36.03 -4.55
N PRO A 134 -1.67 37.00 -4.89
CA PRO A 134 -0.43 37.24 -4.16
C PRO A 134 -0.65 37.75 -2.71
N GLU A 135 -1.85 38.24 -2.39
CA GLU A 135 -2.23 38.67 -1.05
C GLU A 135 -2.42 37.51 -0.07
N LEU A 136 -2.64 36.30 -0.56
CA LEU A 136 -2.83 35.13 0.27
C LEU A 136 -1.52 34.72 0.95
N LYS A 137 -1.55 34.59 2.27
CA LYS A 137 -0.41 34.17 3.09
C LYS A 137 -0.57 32.72 3.49
N VAL A 138 0.48 31.95 3.34
CA VAL A 138 0.56 30.58 3.82
C VAL A 138 0.76 30.55 5.33
N ALA A 139 0.01 29.70 6.01
CA ALA A 139 0.38 29.30 7.35
C ALA A 139 1.63 28.40 7.28
N PRO A 140 2.58 28.53 8.21
CA PRO A 140 3.66 27.56 8.30
C PRO A 140 3.04 26.17 8.50
N ALA A 141 3.54 25.19 7.76
CA ALA A 141 3.11 23.80 7.91
C ALA A 141 3.18 23.42 9.40
N VAL A 142 2.05 23.10 9.98
CA VAL A 142 2.02 22.52 11.32
C VAL A 142 2.60 21.12 11.13
N GLN A 143 3.84 20.94 11.54
CA GLN A 143 4.38 19.58 11.70
C GLN A 143 3.52 18.91 12.78
N THR A 144 2.49 18.20 12.36
CA THR A 144 1.79 17.28 13.26
C THR A 144 2.82 16.28 13.75
N ALA A 145 2.77 15.96 15.04
CA ALA A 145 3.64 14.94 15.61
C ALA A 145 3.62 13.72 14.68
N ARG A 146 4.81 13.24 14.29
CA ARG A 146 4.99 12.07 13.41
C ARG A 146 4.20 10.91 14.01
N GLY A 147 3.02 10.64 13.43
CA GLY A 147 2.30 9.40 13.64
C GLY A 147 2.97 8.30 12.82
N THR A 148 2.83 7.08 13.24
CA THR A 148 3.12 5.94 12.38
C THR A 148 2.13 5.97 11.22
N GLY A 149 2.59 5.97 9.98
CA GLY A 149 1.73 5.89 8.80
C GLY A 149 1.06 4.52 8.66
N ILE A 150 0.23 4.40 7.64
CA ILE A 150 -0.35 3.13 7.17
C ILE A 150 0.27 2.83 5.82
N GLU A 151 1.03 1.73 5.74
CA GLU A 151 1.59 1.24 4.50
C GLU A 151 0.49 0.87 3.48
N PRO A 152 0.76 0.91 2.17
CA PRO A 152 -0.23 0.62 1.16
C PRO A 152 -0.92 -0.73 1.40
N LEU A 153 -2.25 -0.70 1.56
CA LEU A 153 -3.07 -1.88 1.84
C LEU A 153 -3.23 -2.76 0.60
N ILE A 154 -3.36 -2.14 -0.57
CA ILE A 154 -3.50 -2.82 -1.86
C ILE A 154 -2.13 -3.27 -2.34
N LYS A 155 -1.98 -4.58 -2.55
CA LYS A 155 -0.73 -5.18 -3.05
C LYS A 155 -0.84 -5.59 -4.52
N THR A 156 -1.91 -5.19 -5.20
CA THR A 156 -2.13 -5.48 -6.61
C THR A 156 -1.67 -4.33 -7.48
N ASN A 157 -1.02 -4.67 -8.60
CA ASN A 157 -0.64 -3.75 -9.67
C ASN A 157 -1.50 -4.03 -10.91
N TRP A 158 -2.83 -4.01 -10.73
CA TRP A 158 -3.73 -4.35 -11.82
C TRP A 158 -3.90 -3.19 -12.78
N GLY A 159 -4.25 -3.53 -14.02
CA GLY A 159 -4.49 -2.60 -15.11
C GLY A 159 -5.82 -2.87 -15.80
N GLN A 160 -5.99 -2.29 -17.00
CA GLN A 160 -7.26 -2.31 -17.71
C GLN A 160 -7.25 -3.14 -19.00
N GLU A 161 -6.07 -3.56 -19.48
CA GLU A 161 -5.89 -4.34 -20.69
C GLU A 161 -5.65 -5.82 -20.40
N MET A 162 -4.78 -6.50 -21.14
CA MET A 162 -4.43 -7.91 -20.94
C MET A 162 -3.81 -8.17 -19.56
N PRO A 163 -4.25 -9.19 -18.80
CA PRO A 163 -5.32 -10.14 -19.11
C PRO A 163 -6.72 -9.69 -18.63
N TYR A 164 -6.85 -8.58 -17.98
CA TYR A 164 -8.05 -8.13 -17.25
C TYR A 164 -9.28 -7.98 -18.13
N TYR A 165 -9.10 -7.58 -19.40
CA TYR A 165 -10.18 -7.38 -20.37
C TYR A 165 -10.66 -8.65 -21.10
N LEU A 166 -10.06 -9.83 -20.89
CA LEU A 166 -10.34 -11.05 -21.67
C LEU A 166 -11.82 -11.48 -21.69
N GLN A 167 -12.62 -11.01 -20.75
CA GLN A 167 -14.05 -11.25 -20.72
C GLN A 167 -14.88 -9.97 -21.00
N CYS A 168 -14.24 -8.86 -21.30
CA CYS A 168 -14.94 -7.64 -21.72
C CYS A 168 -15.55 -7.78 -23.11
N PRO A 169 -16.56 -6.95 -23.46
CA PRO A 169 -17.12 -6.93 -24.81
C PRO A 169 -16.05 -6.71 -25.88
N ILE A 170 -16.32 -7.26 -27.09
CA ILE A 170 -15.50 -7.01 -28.26
C ILE A 170 -16.27 -6.05 -29.18
N TYR A 171 -15.59 -5.00 -29.60
CA TYR A 171 -16.12 -4.03 -30.55
C TYR A 171 -15.15 -3.89 -31.72
N GLN A 172 -15.66 -4.02 -32.96
CA GLN A 172 -14.88 -3.94 -34.19
C GLN A 172 -13.66 -4.90 -34.28
N GLY A 173 -13.70 -5.99 -33.51
CA GLY A 173 -12.62 -7.00 -33.47
C GLY A 173 -11.59 -6.80 -32.37
N GLU A 174 -11.71 -5.75 -31.55
CA GLU A 174 -10.83 -5.43 -30.45
C GLU A 174 -11.57 -5.58 -29.10
N TYR A 175 -10.87 -5.98 -28.04
CA TYR A 175 -11.42 -6.00 -26.69
C TYR A 175 -11.61 -4.57 -26.20
N CYS A 176 -12.76 -4.31 -25.56
CA CYS A 176 -12.93 -3.09 -24.79
C CYS A 176 -12.12 -3.17 -23.50
N VAL A 177 -11.48 -2.07 -23.08
CA VAL A 177 -10.74 -2.03 -21.82
C VAL A 177 -11.67 -2.12 -20.61
N VAL A 178 -11.15 -2.55 -19.47
CA VAL A 178 -11.93 -2.77 -18.24
C VAL A 178 -12.59 -1.48 -17.72
N GLY A 179 -11.89 -0.36 -17.79
CA GLY A 179 -12.30 0.91 -17.21
C GLY A 179 -11.83 1.08 -15.74
N CYS A 180 -11.40 2.30 -15.40
CA CYS A 180 -10.79 2.60 -14.09
C CYS A 180 -11.72 2.29 -12.90
N VAL A 181 -13.03 2.56 -13.05
CA VAL A 181 -14.06 2.29 -12.03
C VAL A 181 -14.10 0.81 -11.67
N ALA A 182 -14.14 -0.08 -12.68
CA ALA A 182 -14.18 -1.52 -12.46
C ALA A 182 -12.85 -2.07 -11.95
N THR A 183 -11.73 -1.52 -12.41
CA THR A 183 -10.38 -1.90 -11.94
C THR A 183 -10.20 -1.58 -10.46
N ALA A 184 -10.60 -0.38 -10.02
CA ALA A 184 -10.53 0.01 -8.62
C ALA A 184 -11.42 -0.91 -7.74
N MET A 185 -12.67 -1.17 -8.18
CA MET A 185 -13.56 -2.12 -7.49
C MET A 185 -12.96 -3.50 -7.38
N ALA A 186 -12.43 -4.05 -8.48
CA ALA A 186 -11.86 -5.39 -8.51
C ALA A 186 -10.67 -5.54 -7.56
N GLN A 187 -9.80 -4.54 -7.45
CA GLN A 187 -8.67 -4.55 -6.52
C GLN A 187 -9.14 -4.51 -5.07
N VAL A 188 -10.15 -3.69 -4.73
CA VAL A 188 -10.74 -3.68 -3.38
C VAL A 188 -11.43 -5.00 -3.07
N MET A 189 -12.14 -5.61 -4.03
CA MET A 189 -12.75 -6.93 -3.86
C MET A 189 -11.67 -8.02 -3.67
N TYR A 190 -10.58 -7.95 -4.39
CA TYR A 190 -9.44 -8.84 -4.20
C TYR A 190 -8.79 -8.66 -2.82
N TYR A 191 -8.62 -7.45 -2.34
CA TYR A 191 -8.10 -7.18 -0.99
C TYR A 191 -8.95 -7.90 0.08
N TRP A 192 -10.26 -7.74 0.03
CA TRP A 192 -11.18 -8.37 0.97
C TRP A 192 -11.42 -9.87 0.72
N ARG A 193 -11.03 -10.42 -0.46
CA ARG A 193 -11.41 -11.77 -0.90
C ARG A 193 -12.92 -12.00 -0.84
N TYR A 194 -13.68 -10.98 -1.19
CA TYR A 194 -15.14 -10.93 -1.08
C TYR A 194 -15.75 -10.13 -2.25
N PRO A 195 -16.96 -10.51 -2.76
CA PRO A 195 -17.72 -11.71 -2.41
C PRO A 195 -17.12 -12.98 -3.04
N THR A 196 -17.42 -14.13 -2.47
CA THR A 196 -16.99 -15.42 -3.08
C THR A 196 -17.95 -15.91 -4.16
N SER A 197 -19.11 -15.24 -4.32
CA SER A 197 -20.11 -15.56 -5.35
C SER A 197 -20.95 -14.33 -5.69
N CYS A 198 -21.51 -14.34 -6.91
CA CYS A 198 -22.44 -13.34 -7.40
C CYS A 198 -23.66 -14.04 -8.03
N ASN A 199 -24.87 -13.52 -7.80
CA ASN A 199 -26.13 -14.07 -8.33
C ASN A 199 -26.36 -13.78 -9.82
N GLY A 200 -25.39 -13.21 -10.49
CA GLY A 200 -25.51 -12.75 -11.87
C GLY A 200 -25.91 -11.27 -11.93
N ILE A 201 -25.72 -10.68 -13.11
CA ILE A 201 -25.96 -9.25 -13.35
C ILE A 201 -26.75 -9.11 -14.64
N SER A 202 -27.73 -8.23 -14.67
CA SER A 202 -28.60 -8.00 -15.82
C SER A 202 -27.85 -7.47 -17.03
N SER A 203 -28.44 -7.67 -18.22
CA SER A 203 -28.00 -7.02 -19.45
C SER A 203 -28.34 -5.54 -19.44
N TYR A 204 -27.56 -4.76 -20.14
CA TYR A 204 -27.82 -3.33 -20.37
C TYR A 204 -27.40 -2.94 -21.78
N TYR A 205 -27.86 -1.80 -22.27
CA TYR A 205 -27.46 -1.26 -23.55
C TYR A 205 -26.29 -0.30 -23.38
N CYS A 206 -25.12 -0.65 -23.95
CA CYS A 206 -23.94 0.19 -23.97
C CYS A 206 -24.00 1.12 -25.19
N TYR A 207 -24.17 2.41 -24.94
CA TYR A 207 -24.32 3.42 -26.00
C TYR A 207 -23.02 3.66 -26.76
N ASP A 208 -21.85 3.53 -26.11
CA ASP A 208 -20.54 3.80 -26.70
C ASP A 208 -20.19 2.81 -27.82
N ILE A 209 -20.58 1.54 -27.68
CA ILE A 209 -20.41 0.53 -28.72
C ILE A 209 -21.71 0.21 -29.47
N GLY A 210 -22.84 0.85 -29.13
CA GLY A 210 -24.12 0.66 -29.81
C GLY A 210 -24.67 -0.76 -29.72
N GLN A 211 -24.38 -1.52 -28.64
CA GLN A 211 -24.74 -2.91 -28.47
C GLN A 211 -25.33 -3.20 -27.10
N THR A 212 -26.16 -4.24 -27.03
CA THR A 212 -26.57 -4.79 -25.74
C THR A 212 -25.46 -5.66 -25.18
N VAL A 213 -24.95 -5.30 -24.03
CA VAL A 213 -24.04 -6.13 -23.23
C VAL A 213 -24.89 -7.20 -22.55
N PRO A 214 -24.65 -8.51 -22.84
CA PRO A 214 -25.50 -9.57 -22.35
C PRO A 214 -25.39 -9.75 -20.83
N ALA A 215 -26.49 -10.25 -20.23
CA ALA A 215 -26.52 -10.58 -18.82
C ALA A 215 -25.42 -11.60 -18.45
N LEU A 216 -24.86 -11.45 -17.26
CA LEU A 216 -23.91 -12.40 -16.69
C LEU A 216 -24.62 -13.41 -15.79
N PRO A 217 -24.30 -14.70 -15.86
CA PRO A 217 -24.89 -15.72 -15.00
C PRO A 217 -24.41 -15.61 -13.54
N SER A 218 -25.02 -16.37 -12.65
CA SER A 218 -24.47 -16.60 -11.31
C SER A 218 -23.09 -17.24 -11.43
N THR A 219 -22.15 -16.80 -10.61
CA THR A 219 -20.77 -17.29 -10.62
C THR A 219 -20.16 -17.32 -9.22
N THR A 220 -19.01 -17.99 -9.12
CA THR A 220 -18.11 -17.91 -7.95
C THR A 220 -16.79 -17.26 -8.37
N PHE A 221 -16.15 -16.59 -7.41
CA PHE A 221 -14.82 -16.01 -7.58
C PHE A 221 -13.81 -16.80 -6.74
N ASP A 222 -12.77 -17.29 -7.40
CA ASP A 222 -11.64 -17.97 -6.75
C ASP A 222 -10.44 -17.03 -6.65
N TYR A 223 -10.40 -16.26 -5.57
CA TYR A 223 -9.30 -15.33 -5.31
C TYR A 223 -7.93 -16.01 -5.14
N SER A 224 -7.88 -17.31 -4.92
CA SER A 224 -6.62 -18.05 -4.82
C SER A 224 -5.92 -18.26 -6.15
N LEU A 225 -6.66 -18.17 -7.26
CA LEU A 225 -6.14 -18.20 -8.62
C LEU A 225 -5.66 -16.83 -9.10
N MET A 226 -6.16 -15.74 -8.48
CA MET A 226 -5.78 -14.39 -8.91
C MET A 226 -4.39 -14.02 -8.38
N LEU A 227 -3.58 -13.40 -9.22
CA LEU A 227 -2.23 -12.95 -8.89
C LEU A 227 -2.22 -11.47 -8.51
N PRO A 228 -1.29 -11.03 -7.65
CA PRO A 228 -1.11 -9.61 -7.35
C PRO A 228 -0.70 -8.77 -8.57
N SER A 229 0.06 -9.36 -9.50
CA SER A 229 0.50 -8.75 -10.74
C SER A 229 0.40 -9.73 -11.90
N TYR A 230 0.18 -9.22 -13.11
CA TYR A 230 0.21 -9.95 -14.37
C TYR A 230 1.14 -9.31 -15.38
N CYS A 231 1.63 -8.12 -15.08
CA CYS A 231 2.58 -7.37 -15.89
C CYS A 231 3.44 -6.53 -14.95
N HIS A 232 4.67 -6.26 -15.38
CA HIS A 232 5.55 -5.31 -14.73
C HIS A 232 6.21 -4.41 -15.76
N TRP A 233 6.63 -3.23 -15.34
CA TRP A 233 7.35 -2.32 -16.21
C TRP A 233 8.84 -2.69 -16.24
N ASP A 234 9.38 -2.96 -17.42
CA ASP A 234 10.82 -3.13 -17.63
C ASP A 234 11.46 -1.77 -17.96
N TRP A 235 12.33 -1.31 -17.08
CA TRP A 235 12.94 0.02 -17.17
C TRP A 235 14.05 0.11 -18.22
N ASP A 236 14.71 -1.00 -18.53
CA ASP A 236 15.77 -1.05 -19.53
C ASP A 236 15.17 -1.01 -20.94
N LEU A 237 14.05 -1.69 -21.11
CA LEU A 237 13.33 -1.75 -22.38
C LEU A 237 12.33 -0.61 -22.55
N SER A 238 11.92 0.06 -21.45
CA SER A 238 10.82 1.02 -21.42
C SER A 238 9.50 0.43 -21.96
N GLU A 239 9.22 -0.81 -21.59
CA GLU A 239 8.05 -1.57 -22.05
C GLU A 239 7.35 -2.25 -20.87
N LEU A 240 6.03 -2.45 -21.02
CA LEU A 240 5.25 -3.27 -20.10
C LEU A 240 5.44 -4.74 -20.49
N ILE A 241 6.06 -5.50 -19.61
CA ILE A 241 6.34 -6.92 -19.81
C ILE A 241 5.28 -7.76 -19.12
N GLN A 242 4.76 -8.75 -19.86
CA GLN A 242 3.81 -9.71 -19.33
C GLN A 242 4.53 -10.71 -18.42
N ASP A 243 4.01 -10.91 -17.20
CA ASP A 243 4.47 -11.93 -16.26
C ASP A 243 4.02 -13.34 -16.70
N THR A 244 4.58 -14.37 -16.07
CA THR A 244 4.14 -15.75 -16.31
C THR A 244 2.91 -16.06 -15.48
N TYR A 245 1.80 -16.42 -16.13
CA TYR A 245 0.57 -16.88 -15.49
C TYR A 245 -0.13 -17.95 -16.36
N THR A 246 -1.06 -18.71 -15.76
CA THR A 246 -1.87 -19.71 -16.46
C THR A 246 -3.13 -19.08 -17.06
N ASP A 247 -3.75 -19.78 -18.03
CA ASP A 247 -5.02 -19.33 -18.60
C ASP A 247 -6.12 -19.25 -17.54
N GLU A 248 -6.14 -20.16 -16.56
CA GLU A 248 -7.11 -20.15 -15.46
C GLU A 248 -6.95 -18.89 -14.60
N GLN A 249 -5.71 -18.50 -14.29
CA GLN A 249 -5.41 -17.29 -13.54
C GLN A 249 -5.85 -16.03 -14.29
N ALA A 250 -5.56 -15.97 -15.59
CA ALA A 250 -5.97 -14.87 -16.47
C ALA A 250 -7.51 -14.77 -16.58
N GLN A 251 -8.19 -15.89 -16.78
CA GLN A 251 -9.65 -15.92 -16.88
C GLN A 251 -10.33 -15.56 -15.56
N GLU A 252 -9.75 -15.89 -14.42
CA GLU A 252 -10.35 -15.61 -13.11
C GLU A 252 -10.30 -14.11 -12.79
N VAL A 253 -9.17 -13.43 -13.02
CA VAL A 253 -9.08 -11.97 -12.83
C VAL A 253 -9.93 -11.22 -13.86
N ALA A 254 -9.97 -11.68 -15.12
CA ALA A 254 -10.82 -11.10 -16.15
C ALA A 254 -12.32 -11.24 -15.82
N LYS A 255 -12.71 -12.37 -15.24
CA LYS A 255 -14.09 -12.59 -14.75
C LYS A 255 -14.46 -11.58 -13.69
N LEU A 256 -13.62 -11.37 -12.66
CA LEU A 256 -13.88 -10.39 -11.62
C LEU A 256 -14.03 -8.98 -12.21
N SER A 257 -13.07 -8.57 -13.06
CA SER A 257 -13.08 -7.28 -13.76
C SER A 257 -14.35 -7.09 -14.60
N ARG A 258 -14.76 -8.14 -15.31
CA ARG A 258 -15.97 -8.12 -16.14
C ARG A 258 -17.24 -7.95 -15.32
N TYR A 259 -17.34 -8.61 -14.15
CA TYR A 259 -18.51 -8.47 -13.26
C TYR A 259 -18.55 -7.11 -12.63
N CYS A 260 -17.42 -6.53 -12.23
CA CYS A 260 -17.34 -5.15 -11.74
C CYS A 260 -17.82 -4.15 -12.81
N GLY A 261 -17.33 -4.28 -14.05
CA GLY A 261 -17.76 -3.41 -15.15
C GLY A 261 -19.23 -3.53 -15.49
N GLN A 262 -19.81 -4.76 -15.44
CA GLN A 262 -21.24 -4.96 -15.65
C GLN A 262 -22.09 -4.32 -14.55
N ALA A 263 -21.61 -4.39 -13.29
CA ALA A 263 -22.35 -3.87 -12.14
C ALA A 263 -22.50 -2.34 -12.13
N VAL A 264 -21.64 -1.64 -12.87
CA VAL A 264 -21.68 -0.18 -12.99
C VAL A 264 -22.20 0.31 -14.34
N ASP A 265 -22.77 -0.60 -15.16
CA ASP A 265 -23.24 -0.31 -16.52
C ASP A 265 -22.16 0.38 -17.37
N MET A 266 -20.94 -0.19 -17.38
CA MET A 266 -19.76 0.38 -18.01
C MET A 266 -20.02 0.79 -19.47
N GLY A 267 -19.71 2.04 -19.81
CA GLY A 267 -19.58 2.52 -21.18
C GLY A 267 -18.31 1.94 -21.78
N TYR A 268 -18.41 0.74 -22.37
CA TYR A 268 -17.27 0.00 -22.92
C TYR A 268 -16.78 0.61 -24.23
N SER A 269 -15.45 0.74 -24.37
CA SER A 269 -14.77 1.11 -25.62
C SER A 269 -13.36 0.49 -25.65
N PRO A 270 -12.80 0.16 -26.83
CA PRO A 270 -11.40 -0.23 -26.94
C PRO A 270 -10.41 0.87 -26.57
N GLU A 271 -10.74 2.13 -26.83
CA GLU A 271 -9.86 3.26 -26.54
C GLU A 271 -9.94 3.75 -25.09
N GLY A 272 -11.07 3.47 -24.39
CA GLY A 272 -11.26 3.89 -23.01
C GLY A 272 -12.70 3.63 -22.54
N SER A 273 -12.86 2.83 -21.50
CA SER A 273 -14.16 2.51 -20.88
C SER A 273 -14.38 3.35 -19.63
N GLY A 274 -15.59 3.87 -19.46
CA GLY A 274 -15.94 4.74 -18.35
C GLY A 274 -17.28 4.39 -17.71
N ALA A 275 -17.43 4.72 -16.43
CA ALA A 275 -18.68 4.64 -15.69
C ALA A 275 -18.75 5.79 -14.69
N TYR A 276 -19.96 6.12 -14.26
CA TYR A 276 -20.14 7.11 -13.21
C TYR A 276 -19.69 6.56 -11.86
N THR A 277 -18.92 7.34 -11.10
CA THR A 277 -18.39 6.93 -9.80
C THR A 277 -19.49 6.67 -8.77
N PHE A 278 -20.61 7.39 -8.83
CA PHE A 278 -21.75 7.12 -7.96
C PHE A 278 -22.37 5.72 -8.13
N SER A 279 -22.19 5.08 -9.30
CA SER A 279 -22.64 3.69 -9.52
C SER A 279 -21.83 2.66 -8.73
N GLN A 280 -20.57 2.99 -8.35
CA GLN A 280 -19.74 2.09 -7.53
C GLN A 280 -20.41 1.77 -6.19
N LEU A 281 -20.98 2.77 -5.52
CA LEU A 281 -21.62 2.56 -4.20
C LEU A 281 -22.78 1.57 -4.28
N ALA A 282 -23.64 1.71 -5.30
CA ALA A 282 -24.74 0.78 -5.53
C ALA A 282 -24.22 -0.61 -5.86
N ALA A 283 -23.26 -0.71 -6.79
CA ALA A 283 -22.65 -1.97 -7.19
C ALA A 283 -21.97 -2.70 -6.01
N MET A 284 -21.20 -2.00 -5.16
CA MET A 284 -20.59 -2.62 -3.99
C MET A 284 -21.64 -3.15 -3.01
N LYS A 285 -22.74 -2.43 -2.79
CA LYS A 285 -23.87 -2.92 -1.98
C LYS A 285 -24.56 -4.14 -2.59
N ASP A 286 -24.72 -4.17 -3.91
CA ASP A 286 -25.29 -5.31 -4.63
C ASP A 286 -24.37 -6.55 -4.58
N PHE A 287 -23.05 -6.35 -4.51
CA PHE A 287 -22.10 -7.39 -4.21
C PHE A 287 -22.10 -7.84 -2.73
N GLY A 288 -22.93 -7.24 -1.89
CA GLY A 288 -23.13 -7.63 -0.51
C GLY A 288 -22.20 -6.93 0.50
N TYR A 289 -21.51 -5.86 0.11
CA TYR A 289 -20.78 -5.01 1.05
C TYR A 289 -21.73 -4.27 1.99
N SER A 290 -21.18 -3.68 3.05
CA SER A 290 -21.96 -3.05 4.11
C SER A 290 -23.00 -2.05 3.57
N SER A 291 -24.22 -2.13 4.07
CA SER A 291 -25.26 -1.16 3.76
C SER A 291 -24.96 0.24 4.33
N SER A 292 -24.05 0.34 5.31
CA SER A 292 -23.57 1.63 5.85
C SER A 292 -22.51 2.29 4.97
N ALA A 293 -22.01 1.63 3.92
CA ALA A 293 -21.14 2.26 2.95
C ALA A 293 -21.82 3.49 2.35
N HIS A 294 -21.09 4.58 2.23
CA HIS A 294 -21.61 5.87 1.75
C HIS A 294 -20.53 6.62 0.99
N SER A 295 -20.95 7.60 0.19
CA SER A 295 -20.04 8.53 -0.47
C SER A 295 -19.93 9.81 0.33
N GLU A 296 -18.72 10.39 0.32
CA GLU A 296 -18.44 11.74 0.75
C GLU A 296 -17.78 12.50 -0.40
N GLU A 297 -18.18 13.76 -0.56
CA GLU A 297 -17.69 14.60 -1.65
C GLU A 297 -17.03 15.86 -1.07
N ARG A 298 -15.87 16.18 -1.60
CA ARG A 298 -15.23 17.46 -1.40
C ARG A 298 -15.45 18.30 -2.66
N ASN A 299 -16.55 19.05 -2.68
CA ASN A 299 -16.99 19.81 -3.85
C ASN A 299 -16.43 21.21 -3.87
N GLY A 300 -15.80 21.55 -4.97
CA GLY A 300 -15.58 22.82 -5.64
C GLY A 300 -15.54 24.13 -4.84
N TRP A 301 -14.99 25.12 -5.51
CA TRP A 301 -14.65 26.52 -5.16
C TRP A 301 -15.60 27.27 -4.19
N TRP A 302 -16.86 26.90 -4.08
CA TRP A 302 -17.87 27.70 -3.37
C TRP A 302 -18.70 26.92 -2.34
N SER A 303 -18.50 25.62 -2.24
CA SER A 303 -19.32 24.76 -1.37
C SER A 303 -18.60 23.51 -0.92
N SER A 304 -17.33 23.64 -0.45
CA SER A 304 -16.67 22.50 0.16
C SER A 304 -17.31 22.17 1.49
N ASN A 305 -17.74 20.92 1.66
CA ASN A 305 -18.26 20.42 2.95
C ASN A 305 -17.12 20.15 3.95
N TYR A 306 -15.87 20.11 3.48
CA TYR A 306 -14.69 19.74 4.27
C TYR A 306 -13.55 20.73 4.10
N THR A 307 -12.90 21.08 5.18
CA THR A 307 -11.57 21.66 5.17
C THR A 307 -10.55 20.61 4.74
N THR A 308 -9.35 21.01 4.33
CA THR A 308 -8.25 20.06 4.05
C THR A 308 -8.01 19.14 5.23
N ALA A 309 -7.92 19.70 6.44
CA ALA A 309 -7.67 18.93 7.67
C ALA A 309 -8.80 17.93 7.99
N GLU A 310 -10.06 18.32 7.79
CA GLU A 310 -11.20 17.43 8.00
C GLU A 310 -11.24 16.32 6.94
N TRP A 311 -10.94 16.65 5.67
CA TRP A 311 -10.84 15.66 4.60
C TRP A 311 -9.74 14.63 4.87
N GLU A 312 -8.53 15.10 5.20
CA GLU A 312 -7.43 14.22 5.56
C GLU A 312 -7.71 13.38 6.81
N ALA A 313 -8.38 13.96 7.80
CA ALA A 313 -8.81 13.22 8.99
C ALA A 313 -9.82 12.12 8.64
N LEU A 314 -10.75 12.40 7.71
CA LEU A 314 -11.73 11.43 7.22
C LEU A 314 -11.03 10.25 6.51
N LEU A 315 -10.08 10.54 5.62
CA LEU A 315 -9.31 9.50 4.92
C LEU A 315 -8.48 8.66 5.91
N LYS A 316 -7.77 9.32 6.84
CA LYS A 316 -6.96 8.63 7.85
C LYS A 316 -7.80 7.73 8.76
N GLN A 317 -8.98 8.20 9.17
CA GLN A 317 -9.90 7.39 9.99
C GLN A 317 -10.30 6.08 9.31
N GLU A 318 -10.54 6.11 8.00
CA GLU A 318 -10.89 4.90 7.25
C GLU A 318 -9.66 3.98 7.07
N LEU A 319 -8.50 4.57 6.75
CA LEU A 319 -7.25 3.84 6.56
C LEU A 319 -6.74 3.21 7.88
N ASP A 320 -6.91 3.90 9.02
CA ASP A 320 -6.59 3.36 10.35
C ASP A 320 -7.39 2.08 10.67
N LEU A 321 -8.59 1.96 10.10
CA LEU A 321 -9.42 0.76 10.15
C LEU A 321 -9.05 -0.29 9.09
N ARG A 322 -7.90 -0.11 8.39
CA ARG A 322 -7.43 -0.99 7.32
C ARG A 322 -8.45 -1.16 6.19
N ARG A 323 -9.10 -0.07 5.81
CA ARG A 323 -10.11 -0.03 4.77
C ARG A 323 -9.60 0.79 3.58
N PRO A 324 -9.27 0.15 2.44
CA PRO A 324 -8.92 0.89 1.24
C PRO A 324 -10.14 1.67 0.74
N ILE A 325 -9.89 2.88 0.29
CA ILE A 325 -10.90 3.86 -0.09
C ILE A 325 -11.01 3.89 -1.62
N LEU A 326 -12.19 3.60 -2.16
CA LEU A 326 -12.49 3.89 -3.55
C LEU A 326 -12.57 5.41 -3.70
N TYR A 327 -11.64 5.97 -4.46
CA TYR A 327 -11.44 7.40 -4.63
C TYR A 327 -11.73 7.79 -6.07
N ALA A 328 -12.34 8.94 -6.27
CA ALA A 328 -12.53 9.52 -7.58
C ALA A 328 -12.16 11.01 -7.58
N ALA A 329 -11.59 11.45 -8.70
CA ALA A 329 -11.41 12.87 -9.00
C ALA A 329 -12.14 13.19 -10.30
N ASN A 330 -12.83 14.32 -10.35
CA ASN A 330 -13.52 14.79 -11.54
C ASN A 330 -12.71 15.89 -12.21
N ASP A 331 -12.32 15.66 -13.44
CA ASP A 331 -11.80 16.70 -14.33
C ASP A 331 -12.98 17.25 -15.16
N PRO A 332 -13.24 18.57 -15.14
CA PRO A 332 -14.31 19.17 -15.91
C PRO A 332 -14.19 18.97 -17.43
N ALA A 333 -12.98 18.74 -17.93
CA ALA A 333 -12.69 18.56 -19.35
C ALA A 333 -12.57 17.09 -19.78
N ALA A 334 -12.08 16.21 -18.90
CA ALA A 334 -11.78 14.81 -19.20
C ALA A 334 -12.74 13.80 -18.54
N GLY A 335 -13.64 14.26 -17.65
CA GLY A 335 -14.58 13.40 -16.95
C GLY A 335 -14.04 12.86 -15.61
N GLY A 336 -14.82 11.99 -14.96
CA GLY A 336 -14.45 11.39 -13.67
C GLY A 336 -13.52 10.20 -13.83
N HIS A 337 -12.52 10.10 -12.95
CA HIS A 337 -11.55 9.01 -12.93
C HIS A 337 -11.51 8.37 -11.54
N ALA A 338 -11.59 7.04 -11.50
CA ALA A 338 -11.54 6.27 -10.27
C ALA A 338 -10.15 5.68 -10.04
N PHE A 339 -9.73 5.63 -8.77
CA PHE A 339 -8.50 5.04 -8.29
C PHE A 339 -8.68 4.63 -6.81
N ILE A 340 -7.64 4.25 -6.11
CA ILE A 340 -7.73 3.80 -4.72
C ILE A 340 -6.78 4.65 -3.86
N CYS A 341 -7.28 5.11 -2.70
CA CYS A 341 -6.43 5.64 -1.63
C CYS A 341 -6.32 4.54 -0.57
N ASP A 342 -5.09 4.09 -0.27
CA ASP A 342 -4.89 2.87 0.52
C ASP A 342 -3.76 2.94 1.54
N GLY A 343 -3.21 4.12 1.78
CA GLY A 343 -2.19 4.36 2.79
C GLY A 343 -1.96 5.84 3.07
N TYR A 344 -1.23 6.14 4.13
CA TYR A 344 -0.69 7.48 4.39
C TYR A 344 0.62 7.37 5.18
N ASN A 345 1.52 8.33 4.99
CA ASN A 345 2.83 8.31 5.63
C ASN A 345 3.00 9.38 6.71
N ALA A 346 4.15 9.36 7.39
CA ALA A 346 4.48 10.31 8.45
C ALA A 346 4.65 11.75 7.94
N GLU A 347 4.88 11.94 6.66
CA GLU A 347 4.98 13.23 5.99
C GLU A 347 3.60 13.84 5.69
N GLY A 348 2.52 13.07 5.88
CA GLY A 348 1.14 13.48 5.62
C GLY A 348 0.68 13.27 4.19
N LEU A 349 1.44 12.53 3.38
CA LEU A 349 1.06 12.16 2.03
C LEU A 349 0.24 10.86 2.06
N PHE A 350 -0.70 10.74 1.12
CA PHE A 350 -1.55 9.57 0.94
C PHE A 350 -1.03 8.72 -0.21
N HIS A 351 -1.09 7.40 -0.05
CA HIS A 351 -0.77 6.48 -1.13
C HIS A 351 -1.98 6.29 -2.03
N PHE A 352 -1.74 6.41 -3.35
CA PHE A 352 -2.73 6.16 -4.38
C PHE A 352 -2.28 5.05 -5.32
N ASN A 353 -3.22 4.13 -5.61
CA ASN A 353 -3.10 3.10 -6.64
C ASN A 353 -4.05 3.47 -7.79
N PHE A 354 -3.47 3.77 -8.95
CA PHE A 354 -4.20 4.28 -10.10
C PHE A 354 -4.77 3.19 -11.02
N GLY A 355 -4.46 1.92 -10.77
CA GLY A 355 -4.96 0.82 -11.61
C GLY A 355 -4.33 0.77 -13.00
N TRP A 356 -3.04 1.11 -13.12
CA TRP A 356 -2.25 1.13 -14.34
C TRP A 356 -0.92 0.40 -14.15
N TYR A 357 -1.02 -0.88 -13.78
CA TYR A 357 0.16 -1.75 -13.61
C TYR A 357 1.20 -1.20 -12.63
N GLY A 358 0.78 -0.39 -11.67
CA GLY A 358 1.65 0.30 -10.72
C GLY A 358 2.40 1.52 -11.27
N THR A 359 2.15 1.95 -12.50
CA THR A 359 2.97 2.95 -13.20
C THR A 359 3.05 4.30 -12.49
N CYS A 360 2.02 4.78 -11.89
CA CYS A 360 2.03 6.05 -11.15
C CYS A 360 1.69 5.87 -9.67
N ASP A 361 1.64 4.65 -9.18
CA ASP A 361 1.35 4.40 -7.78
C ASP A 361 2.41 5.03 -6.89
N GLY A 362 1.98 5.70 -5.82
CA GLY A 362 2.90 6.46 -4.98
C GLY A 362 2.20 7.31 -3.93
N TRP A 363 2.97 8.17 -3.31
CA TRP A 363 2.56 9.03 -2.20
C TRP A 363 2.31 10.45 -2.68
N TYR A 364 1.12 10.99 -2.42
CA TYR A 364 0.67 12.27 -2.96
C TYR A 364 0.00 13.12 -1.89
N ALA A 365 0.18 14.44 -1.99
CA ALA A 365 -0.58 15.37 -1.18
C ALA A 365 -2.07 15.31 -1.53
N SER A 366 -2.93 15.41 -0.54
CA SER A 366 -4.38 15.47 -0.74
C SER A 366 -4.82 16.76 -1.44
N THR A 367 -3.95 17.77 -1.43
CA THR A 367 -4.12 19.10 -2.03
C THR A 367 -2.75 19.77 -2.17
N ALA A 368 -2.55 20.56 -3.18
CA ALA A 368 -1.38 21.43 -3.32
C ALA A 368 -1.42 22.62 -2.32
N LEU A 369 -2.59 22.95 -1.82
CA LEU A 369 -2.79 24.12 -0.97
C LEU A 369 -2.51 23.85 0.51
N ASN A 370 -1.62 24.62 1.08
CA ASN A 370 -1.33 24.63 2.52
C ASN A 370 -1.73 26.01 3.11
N MET A 371 -3.05 26.26 3.29
CA MET A 371 -3.53 27.61 3.60
C MET A 371 -4.52 27.68 4.75
N THR A 372 -4.27 28.62 5.69
CA THR A 372 -5.28 29.22 6.57
C THR A 372 -5.49 30.68 6.15
N HIS A 373 -6.74 31.07 5.93
CA HIS A 373 -7.08 32.45 5.63
C HIS A 373 -6.87 33.37 6.86
N ARG A 374 -6.59 34.66 6.60
CA ARG A 374 -6.28 35.67 7.62
C ARG A 374 -7.38 35.87 8.67
N ASP A 375 -8.63 35.54 8.35
CA ASP A 375 -9.82 35.71 9.19
C ASP A 375 -10.33 34.38 9.77
N GLY A 376 -9.53 33.29 9.69
CA GLY A 376 -9.93 31.97 10.19
C GLY A 376 -10.75 31.16 9.19
N ASP A 377 -11.12 31.72 8.04
CA ASP A 377 -11.74 30.98 6.96
C ASP A 377 -10.69 30.16 6.23
N VAL A 378 -10.95 28.88 6.07
CA VAL A 378 -10.12 27.98 5.30
C VAL A 378 -10.60 28.00 3.87
N LEU A 379 -9.75 28.41 2.93
CA LEU A 379 -10.07 28.34 1.50
C LEU A 379 -9.94 26.88 1.05
N HIS A 380 -10.99 26.38 0.47
CA HIS A 380 -11.09 25.00 0.02
C HIS A 380 -11.05 24.98 -1.50
N PHE A 381 -9.99 24.40 -2.05
CA PHE A 381 -9.86 24.21 -3.47
C PHE A 381 -9.77 22.73 -3.75
N ASN A 382 -10.77 22.17 -4.37
CA ASN A 382 -10.73 20.89 -5.06
C ASN A 382 -12.05 20.65 -5.75
N SER A 383 -12.04 20.71 -7.05
CA SER A 383 -13.18 20.30 -7.85
C SER A 383 -13.31 18.79 -7.84
N GLY A 384 -14.39 18.29 -7.21
CA GLY A 384 -14.89 16.95 -7.47
C GLY A 384 -14.07 15.78 -6.97
N HIS A 385 -13.54 15.83 -5.75
CA HIS A 385 -13.06 14.64 -5.07
C HIS A 385 -14.26 13.92 -4.42
N GLU A 386 -14.42 12.65 -4.73
CA GLU A 386 -15.44 11.76 -4.16
C GLU A 386 -14.75 10.53 -3.59
N VAL A 387 -15.20 10.06 -2.43
CA VAL A 387 -14.71 8.85 -1.80
C VAL A 387 -15.86 7.96 -1.37
N LEU A 388 -15.67 6.64 -1.46
CA LEU A 388 -16.57 5.68 -0.85
C LEU A 388 -15.95 5.14 0.43
N LEU A 389 -16.63 5.35 1.54
CA LEU A 389 -16.24 4.96 2.88
C LEU A 389 -17.10 3.80 3.39
N GLY A 390 -16.54 3.02 4.33
CA GLY A 390 -17.27 1.89 4.91
C GLY A 390 -17.49 0.73 3.94
N VAL A 391 -16.70 0.62 2.88
CA VAL A 391 -16.76 -0.46 1.88
C VAL A 391 -16.12 -1.71 2.47
N VAL A 392 -16.85 -2.38 3.35
CA VAL A 392 -16.40 -3.57 4.05
C VAL A 392 -17.35 -4.74 3.84
N PRO A 393 -16.86 -6.00 3.79
CA PRO A 393 -17.72 -7.17 3.83
C PRO A 393 -18.56 -7.20 5.10
N PRO A 394 -19.73 -7.86 5.10
CA PRO A 394 -20.57 -8.00 6.29
C PRO A 394 -19.88 -8.75 7.42
N VAL A 395 -18.93 -9.59 7.06
CA VAL A 395 -18.09 -10.36 8.01
C VAL A 395 -16.66 -10.33 7.50
N TYR A 396 -15.74 -9.83 8.30
CA TYR A 396 -14.33 -9.74 7.97
C TYR A 396 -13.44 -10.02 9.18
N CYS A 397 -12.23 -10.45 8.93
CA CYS A 397 -11.19 -10.59 9.94
C CYS A 397 -9.82 -10.38 9.31
N MET A 398 -9.12 -9.39 9.82
CA MET A 398 -7.74 -9.10 9.46
C MET A 398 -6.91 -8.98 10.73
N VAL A 399 -5.73 -9.54 10.69
CA VAL A 399 -4.70 -9.41 11.72
C VAL A 399 -3.44 -8.96 11.02
N SER A 400 -2.74 -7.97 11.56
CA SER A 400 -1.41 -7.55 11.11
C SER A 400 -0.41 -7.64 12.25
N ALA A 401 0.87 -7.73 11.93
CA ALA A 401 1.97 -7.68 12.89
C ALA A 401 3.27 -7.30 12.17
N ASP A 402 4.17 -6.60 12.86
CA ASP A 402 5.43 -6.13 12.24
C ASP A 402 6.43 -7.25 11.97
N GLY A 403 6.35 -8.35 12.68
CA GLY A 403 7.26 -9.47 12.51
C GLY A 403 7.31 -10.42 13.69
N LEU A 404 8.12 -11.47 13.55
CA LEU A 404 8.29 -12.50 14.54
C LEU A 404 9.67 -12.41 15.20
N ASN A 405 9.68 -12.62 16.53
CA ASN A 405 10.89 -12.72 17.32
C ASN A 405 10.84 -13.96 18.22
N THR A 406 12.00 -14.48 18.61
CA THR A 406 12.14 -15.56 19.59
C THR A 406 13.08 -15.17 20.72
N THR A 407 12.92 -15.77 21.88
CA THR A 407 13.79 -15.52 23.04
C THR A 407 15.17 -16.15 22.90
N ASN A 408 15.29 -17.21 22.11
CA ASN A 408 16.53 -17.95 21.89
C ASN A 408 16.77 -18.11 20.40
N GLU A 409 17.97 -17.82 19.94
CA GLU A 409 18.36 -17.94 18.54
C GLU A 409 18.82 -19.36 18.20
N LEU A 410 19.57 -20.03 19.11
CA LEU A 410 20.02 -21.41 18.98
C LEU A 410 19.23 -22.31 19.93
N LEU A 411 18.76 -23.45 19.43
CA LEU A 411 17.90 -24.42 20.11
C LEU A 411 18.30 -25.83 19.73
N ALA A 412 18.00 -26.79 20.62
CA ALA A 412 18.01 -28.19 20.26
C ALA A 412 16.60 -28.66 19.87
N LEU A 413 16.51 -29.66 19.00
CA LEU A 413 15.21 -30.29 18.69
C LEU A 413 14.61 -30.85 19.97
N GLY A 414 13.30 -30.65 20.16
CA GLY A 414 12.62 -30.97 21.42
C GLY A 414 12.52 -29.79 22.39
N ASP A 415 13.29 -28.74 22.22
CA ASP A 415 13.20 -27.53 23.06
C ASP A 415 11.88 -26.80 22.85
N VAL A 416 11.50 -26.06 23.88
CA VAL A 416 10.37 -25.11 23.84
C VAL A 416 10.94 -23.72 23.60
N MET A 417 10.55 -23.11 22.53
CA MET A 417 10.86 -21.69 22.29
C MET A 417 9.63 -20.81 22.50
N THR A 418 9.83 -19.61 23.02
CA THR A 418 8.80 -18.57 23.07
C THR A 418 8.90 -17.74 21.80
N VAL A 419 7.81 -17.71 21.05
CA VAL A 419 7.67 -16.88 19.85
C VAL A 419 6.79 -15.67 20.17
N GLN A 420 7.16 -14.54 19.65
CA GLN A 420 6.45 -13.27 19.82
C GLN A 420 6.16 -12.66 18.47
N ALA A 421 4.92 -12.21 18.27
CA ALA A 421 4.53 -11.30 17.20
C ALA A 421 4.40 -9.90 17.80
N SER A 422 5.11 -8.94 17.28
CA SER A 422 5.13 -7.55 17.77
C SER A 422 4.14 -6.69 17.00
N ASN A 423 3.67 -5.64 17.65
CA ASN A 423 2.77 -4.64 17.07
C ASN A 423 1.54 -5.27 16.40
N VAL A 424 0.84 -6.15 17.13
CA VAL A 424 -0.32 -6.87 16.59
C VAL A 424 -1.54 -5.96 16.58
N ASP A 425 -2.14 -5.81 15.40
CA ASP A 425 -3.43 -5.14 15.23
C ASP A 425 -4.49 -6.13 14.76
N ILE A 426 -5.70 -5.99 15.28
CA ILE A 426 -6.83 -6.87 14.98
C ILE A 426 -8.02 -6.01 14.52
N PHE A 427 -8.45 -6.21 13.27
CA PHE A 427 -9.62 -5.57 12.68
C PHE A 427 -10.61 -6.65 12.26
N THR A 428 -11.72 -6.77 12.97
CA THR A 428 -12.64 -7.89 12.75
C THR A 428 -14.06 -7.57 13.19
N SER A 429 -15.01 -8.25 12.55
CA SER A 429 -16.40 -8.30 12.99
C SER A 429 -16.67 -9.45 13.97
N TYR A 430 -15.68 -10.29 14.28
CA TYR A 430 -15.82 -11.39 15.23
C TYR A 430 -15.45 -10.97 16.65
N PRO A 431 -16.25 -11.35 17.67
CA PRO A 431 -15.98 -10.97 19.06
C PRO A 431 -14.78 -11.70 19.67
N ASN A 432 -14.34 -12.81 19.07
CA ASN A 432 -13.22 -13.60 19.57
C ASN A 432 -12.38 -14.16 18.43
N LEU A 433 -11.06 -14.16 18.62
CA LEU A 433 -10.09 -14.79 17.74
C LEU A 433 -9.20 -15.76 18.50
N ASN A 434 -8.68 -16.74 17.76
CA ASN A 434 -7.62 -17.61 18.22
C ASN A 434 -6.34 -17.25 17.45
N LEU A 435 -5.28 -16.89 18.17
CA LEU A 435 -3.96 -16.59 17.64
C LEU A 435 -3.02 -17.75 17.98
N LEU A 436 -2.15 -18.14 17.08
CA LEU A 436 -1.18 -19.21 17.28
C LEU A 436 0.04 -19.04 16.37
N PHE A 437 1.12 -19.74 16.69
CA PHE A 437 2.29 -19.86 15.85
C PHE A 437 2.41 -21.27 15.30
N SER A 438 2.99 -21.43 14.12
CA SER A 438 3.19 -22.72 13.49
C SER A 438 4.56 -22.85 12.85
N ILE A 439 5.15 -24.04 12.92
CA ILE A 439 6.31 -24.44 12.13
C ILE A 439 5.79 -25.23 10.93
N ASN A 440 6.20 -24.85 9.73
CA ASN A 440 5.77 -25.46 8.49
C ASN A 440 6.98 -25.86 7.64
N ASN A 441 6.85 -26.94 6.86
CA ASN A 441 7.82 -27.26 5.83
C ASN A 441 7.66 -26.35 4.58
N GLU A 442 8.55 -26.51 3.60
CA GLU A 442 8.53 -25.75 2.34
C GLU A 442 7.20 -25.89 1.57
N ALA A 443 6.50 -27.01 1.70
CA ALA A 443 5.18 -27.22 1.11
C ALA A 443 4.03 -26.56 1.92
N GLY A 444 4.34 -25.81 2.99
CA GLY A 444 3.36 -25.13 3.83
C GLY A 444 2.59 -26.05 4.81
N ARG A 445 3.01 -27.33 4.94
CA ARG A 445 2.36 -28.26 5.86
C ARG A 445 2.78 -27.96 7.30
N PHE A 446 1.80 -27.94 8.22
CA PHE A 446 2.02 -27.83 9.65
C PHE A 446 2.78 -29.03 10.23
N LEU A 447 3.87 -28.75 10.93
CA LEU A 447 4.69 -29.74 11.63
C LEU A 447 4.55 -29.60 13.14
N SER A 448 4.38 -28.37 13.65
CA SER A 448 4.12 -28.05 15.04
C SER A 448 3.29 -26.79 15.16
N THR A 449 2.54 -26.67 16.23
CA THR A 449 1.78 -25.47 16.57
C THR A 449 1.96 -25.10 18.04
N SER A 450 1.93 -23.80 18.34
CA SER A 450 1.93 -23.30 19.72
C SER A 450 0.59 -23.58 20.42
N GLN A 451 0.54 -23.27 21.69
CA GLN A 451 -0.73 -23.12 22.39
C GLN A 451 -1.51 -21.94 21.77
N VAL A 452 -2.83 -22.08 21.73
CA VAL A 452 -3.73 -21.05 21.20
C VAL A 452 -3.86 -19.91 22.22
N VAL A 453 -3.66 -18.68 21.78
CA VAL A 453 -3.96 -17.47 22.53
C VAL A 453 -5.36 -17.00 22.13
N ASN A 454 -6.33 -17.12 23.04
CA ASN A 454 -7.68 -16.63 22.81
C ASN A 454 -7.74 -15.12 23.07
N VAL A 455 -8.25 -14.37 22.12
CA VAL A 455 -8.37 -12.92 22.20
C VAL A 455 -9.84 -12.52 22.13
N VAL A 456 -10.27 -11.68 23.08
CA VAL A 456 -11.56 -10.96 23.03
C VAL A 456 -11.30 -9.65 22.30
N THR A 457 -11.86 -9.48 21.11
CA THR A 457 -11.47 -8.41 20.17
C THR A 457 -11.82 -7.01 20.67
N ASP A 458 -12.97 -6.85 21.33
CA ASP A 458 -13.41 -5.55 21.86
C ASP A 458 -12.50 -5.02 23.00
N SER A 459 -11.69 -5.88 23.62
CA SER A 459 -10.78 -5.52 24.71
C SER A 459 -9.30 -5.68 24.34
N PHE A 460 -9.01 -6.03 23.09
CA PHE A 460 -7.64 -6.16 22.61
C PHE A 460 -6.99 -4.79 22.43
N GLU A 461 -5.82 -4.61 23.02
CA GLU A 461 -5.04 -3.38 22.86
C GLU A 461 -4.25 -3.47 21.55
N GLN A 462 -4.58 -2.63 20.57
CA GLN A 462 -3.90 -2.55 19.29
C GLN A 462 -2.42 -2.21 19.48
N GLY A 463 -1.55 -2.77 18.65
CA GLY A 463 -0.11 -2.60 18.79
C GLY A 463 0.54 -3.43 19.88
N SER A 464 -0.20 -4.31 20.55
CA SER A 464 0.35 -5.16 21.61
C SER A 464 1.19 -6.31 21.06
N THR A 465 2.02 -6.91 21.93
CA THR A 465 2.80 -8.10 21.58
C THR A 465 2.03 -9.36 21.98
N VAL A 466 1.85 -10.27 21.03
CA VAL A 466 1.29 -11.61 21.27
C VAL A 466 2.41 -12.61 21.36
N SER A 467 2.43 -13.42 22.41
CA SER A 467 3.46 -14.45 22.61
C SER A 467 2.85 -15.80 22.96
N SER A 468 3.49 -16.87 22.49
CA SER A 468 3.15 -18.24 22.86
C SER A 468 4.35 -19.16 22.74
N ALA A 469 4.30 -20.26 23.46
CA ALA A 469 5.34 -21.28 23.43
C ALA A 469 5.06 -22.33 22.35
N ILE A 470 6.09 -22.70 21.59
CA ILE A 470 6.04 -23.79 20.60
C ILE A 470 7.19 -24.75 20.83
N THR A 471 6.91 -26.04 20.75
CA THR A 471 7.93 -27.09 20.87
C THR A 471 8.48 -27.43 19.48
N LEU A 472 9.80 -27.44 19.35
CA LEU A 472 10.48 -27.90 18.14
C LEU A 472 10.28 -29.42 18.00
N PRO A 473 9.72 -29.93 16.89
CA PRO A 473 9.59 -31.37 16.70
C PRO A 473 10.98 -32.02 16.63
N THR A 474 11.13 -33.14 17.33
CA THR A 474 12.37 -33.94 17.28
C THR A 474 12.55 -34.72 15.97
N THR A 475 11.54 -34.62 15.08
CA THR A 475 11.51 -35.31 13.78
C THR A 475 11.85 -34.40 12.62
N LEU A 476 12.29 -33.16 12.87
CA LEU A 476 12.76 -32.28 11.82
C LEU A 476 14.07 -32.82 11.24
N GLU A 477 14.15 -32.83 9.91
CA GLU A 477 15.34 -33.19 9.15
C GLU A 477 16.14 -31.92 8.80
N ASN A 478 17.37 -32.10 8.34
CA ASN A 478 18.17 -30.98 7.86
C ASN A 478 17.45 -30.20 6.77
N GLY A 479 17.36 -28.88 6.91
CA GLY A 479 16.69 -28.03 5.95
C GLY A 479 16.14 -26.74 6.54
N PHE A 480 15.31 -26.08 5.74
CA PHE A 480 14.67 -24.83 6.12
C PHE A 480 13.19 -25.03 6.37
N TYR A 481 12.70 -24.33 7.39
CA TYR A 481 11.31 -24.36 7.82
C TYR A 481 10.83 -22.92 8.03
N SER A 482 9.54 -22.67 7.83
CA SER A 482 8.95 -21.36 8.12
C SER A 482 8.26 -21.36 9.47
N LEU A 483 8.56 -20.36 10.29
CA LEU A 483 7.81 -20.03 11.50
C LEU A 483 6.80 -18.95 11.13
N GLN A 484 5.50 -19.20 11.38
CA GLN A 484 4.43 -18.31 10.95
C GLN A 484 3.49 -17.97 12.09
N PHE A 485 3.10 -16.71 12.15
CA PHE A 485 1.97 -16.27 12.94
C PHE A 485 0.67 -16.61 12.21
N ARG A 486 -0.33 -17.04 12.95
CA ARG A 486 -1.60 -17.54 12.39
C ARG A 486 -2.76 -17.09 13.24
N TYR A 487 -3.93 -16.97 12.62
CA TYR A 487 -5.18 -16.71 13.33
C TYR A 487 -6.35 -17.53 12.76
N SER A 488 -7.35 -17.77 13.59
CA SER A 488 -8.61 -18.37 13.18
C SER A 488 -9.78 -17.70 13.91
N TYR A 489 -10.96 -17.74 13.30
CA TYR A 489 -12.15 -17.06 13.80
C TYR A 489 -13.42 -17.84 13.48
N GLY A 490 -14.47 -17.60 14.28
CA GLY A 490 -15.77 -18.23 14.09
C GLY A 490 -15.74 -19.75 14.30
N SER A 491 -16.69 -20.43 13.68
CA SER A 491 -16.77 -21.90 13.68
C SER A 491 -15.87 -22.57 12.64
N ASN A 492 -15.19 -21.77 11.81
CA ASN A 492 -14.26 -22.27 10.80
C ASN A 492 -12.92 -22.59 11.42
N SER A 493 -12.49 -23.85 11.28
CA SER A 493 -11.14 -24.27 11.62
C SER A 493 -10.06 -23.79 10.63
N ARG A 494 -10.44 -22.95 9.64
CA ARG A 494 -9.48 -22.43 8.67
C ARG A 494 -8.56 -21.42 9.34
N VAL A 495 -7.28 -21.72 9.29
CA VAL A 495 -6.22 -20.89 9.85
C VAL A 495 -5.70 -19.97 8.75
N SER A 496 -5.67 -18.67 9.00
CA SER A 496 -5.18 -17.65 8.09
C SER A 496 -3.85 -17.07 8.57
N THR A 497 -3.11 -16.44 7.66
CA THR A 497 -1.90 -15.67 7.98
C THR A 497 -2.25 -14.21 8.15
N PRO A 498 -1.64 -13.50 9.11
CA PRO A 498 -1.74 -12.05 9.22
C PRO A 498 -1.25 -11.34 7.95
N ILE A 499 -1.76 -10.14 7.74
CA ILE A 499 -1.28 -9.20 6.73
C ILE A 499 0.02 -8.58 7.25
N ASP A 500 0.97 -8.35 6.34
CA ASP A 500 2.25 -7.68 6.59
C ASP A 500 3.16 -8.34 7.66
N CYS A 501 2.86 -9.55 8.11
CA CYS A 501 3.71 -10.30 9.02
C CYS A 501 4.62 -11.25 8.24
N GLU A 502 5.88 -10.91 8.14
CA GLU A 502 6.87 -11.81 7.55
C GLU A 502 7.02 -13.09 8.37
N SER A 503 7.15 -14.23 7.66
CA SER A 503 7.45 -15.49 8.32
C SER A 503 8.92 -15.51 8.76
N GLY A 504 9.18 -16.00 9.98
CA GLY A 504 10.52 -16.31 10.41
C GLY A 504 11.05 -17.54 9.69
N GLN A 505 12.37 -17.60 9.44
CA GLN A 505 13.04 -18.79 8.92
C GLN A 505 13.70 -19.55 10.06
N LEU A 506 13.56 -20.86 10.05
CA LEU A 506 14.25 -21.78 10.97
C LEU A 506 15.12 -22.71 10.13
N GLN A 507 16.43 -22.71 10.36
CA GLN A 507 17.36 -23.67 9.77
C GLN A 507 17.64 -24.81 10.74
N VAL A 508 17.62 -26.04 10.27
CA VAL A 508 17.91 -27.25 11.07
C VAL A 508 19.11 -27.97 10.51
N ILE A 509 20.06 -28.31 11.38
CA ILE A 509 21.25 -29.13 11.09
C ILE A 509 21.41 -30.14 12.23
N GLY A 510 21.29 -31.43 11.92
CA GLY A 510 21.26 -32.48 12.92
C GLY A 510 20.15 -32.26 13.96
N HIS A 511 20.50 -32.23 15.23
CA HIS A 511 19.58 -31.91 16.32
C HIS A 511 19.58 -30.43 16.73
N LEU A 512 20.20 -29.55 15.93
CA LEU A 512 20.27 -28.10 16.19
C LEU A 512 19.34 -27.32 15.28
N ALA A 513 18.74 -26.27 15.81
CA ALA A 513 17.91 -25.36 15.06
C ALA A 513 18.29 -23.91 15.35
N ARG A 514 18.35 -23.06 14.30
CA ARG A 514 18.63 -21.63 14.41
C ARG A 514 17.54 -20.81 13.75
N TYR A 515 17.17 -19.75 14.44
CA TYR A 515 16.12 -18.83 13.99
C TYR A 515 16.70 -17.58 13.33
N ASN A 516 16.14 -17.20 12.16
CA ASN A 516 16.36 -15.96 11.37
C ASN A 516 17.83 -15.59 11.02
N SER A 517 18.77 -16.49 11.20
CA SER A 517 20.16 -16.25 10.81
C SER A 517 20.85 -17.56 10.41
N GLN A 518 21.96 -17.44 9.74
CA GLN A 518 22.83 -18.59 9.50
C GLN A 518 23.53 -18.97 10.81
N PHE A 519 23.83 -20.24 10.96
CA PHE A 519 24.68 -20.72 12.06
C PHE A 519 26.02 -19.99 12.08
N THR A 520 26.57 -19.80 13.26
CA THR A 520 27.81 -19.05 13.51
C THR A 520 28.82 -19.91 14.28
N ILE A 521 30.07 -19.42 14.39
CA ILE A 521 31.10 -20.06 15.21
C ILE A 521 30.70 -20.10 16.70
N ASP A 522 29.96 -19.10 17.17
CA ASP A 522 29.47 -19.06 18.55
C ASP A 522 28.45 -20.16 18.81
N ASP A 523 27.67 -20.56 17.80
CA ASP A 523 26.74 -21.69 17.89
C ASP A 523 27.48 -23.01 18.02
N VAL A 524 28.60 -23.17 17.31
CA VAL A 524 29.48 -24.35 17.47
C VAL A 524 30.01 -24.41 18.90
N THR A 525 30.45 -23.27 19.45
CA THR A 525 30.94 -23.23 20.84
C THR A 525 29.84 -23.62 21.83
N THR A 526 28.63 -23.09 21.64
CA THR A 526 27.48 -23.41 22.48
C THR A 526 27.07 -24.89 22.37
N ALA A 527 27.07 -25.44 21.14
CA ALA A 527 26.77 -26.87 20.92
C ALA A 527 27.82 -27.80 21.57
N ILE A 528 29.11 -27.39 21.53
CA ILE A 528 30.18 -28.11 22.24
C ILE A 528 29.95 -28.06 23.76
N ASP A 529 29.58 -26.92 24.32
CA ASP A 529 29.29 -26.78 25.75
C ASP A 529 28.10 -27.66 26.15
N TRP A 530 27.05 -27.72 25.37
CA TRP A 530 25.91 -28.61 25.59
C TRP A 530 26.34 -30.09 25.56
N LEU A 531 27.20 -30.46 24.61
CA LEU A 531 27.73 -31.83 24.50
C LEU A 531 28.58 -32.19 25.72
N LEU A 532 29.42 -31.27 26.20
CA LEU A 532 30.34 -31.49 27.33
C LEU A 532 29.59 -31.51 28.68
N THR A 533 28.58 -30.69 28.84
CA THR A 533 27.81 -30.55 30.09
C THR A 533 26.67 -31.55 30.17
N GLY A 534 26.22 -32.10 29.04
CA GLY A 534 25.02 -32.92 28.95
C GLY A 534 23.72 -32.11 29.15
N GLU A 535 23.79 -30.78 29.01
CA GLU A 535 22.62 -29.90 29.13
C GLU A 535 21.55 -30.23 28.10
N LYS A 536 21.99 -30.57 26.88
CA LYS A 536 21.14 -31.05 25.78
C LYS A 536 21.54 -32.45 25.38
N PRO A 537 20.94 -33.47 26.00
CA PRO A 537 21.40 -34.87 25.87
C PRO A 537 21.24 -35.43 24.44
N ASP A 538 20.36 -34.85 23.63
CA ASP A 538 20.13 -35.27 22.24
C ASP A 538 21.13 -34.63 21.23
N VAL A 539 21.93 -33.64 21.66
CA VAL A 539 23.00 -33.06 20.86
C VAL A 539 24.22 -33.98 20.89
N THR A 540 24.68 -34.35 19.70
CA THR A 540 25.76 -35.35 19.52
C THR A 540 27.02 -34.70 18.93
N ILE A 541 28.11 -35.45 18.91
CA ILE A 541 29.36 -34.99 18.27
C ILE A 541 29.20 -34.88 16.75
N GLU A 542 28.32 -35.72 16.18
CA GLU A 542 27.96 -35.69 14.77
C GLU A 542 27.29 -34.36 14.42
N ASP A 543 26.38 -33.84 15.24
CA ASP A 543 25.72 -32.53 15.03
C ASP A 543 26.71 -31.38 15.02
N VAL A 544 27.67 -31.40 15.95
CA VAL A 544 28.74 -30.39 16.01
C VAL A 544 29.65 -30.47 14.77
N THR A 545 29.95 -31.68 14.32
CA THR A 545 30.79 -31.89 13.13
C THR A 545 30.08 -31.39 11.87
N GLU A 546 28.80 -31.75 11.72
CA GLU A 546 27.99 -31.32 10.58
C GLU A 546 27.81 -29.79 10.55
N LEU A 547 27.63 -29.16 11.72
CA LEU A 547 27.58 -27.72 11.85
C LEU A 547 28.89 -27.05 11.41
N ILE A 548 30.04 -27.61 11.79
CA ILE A 548 31.35 -27.12 11.37
C ILE A 548 31.52 -27.25 9.84
N ASP A 549 31.11 -28.38 9.26
CA ASP A 549 31.19 -28.61 7.82
C ASP A 549 30.34 -27.61 7.04
N VAL A 550 29.14 -27.27 7.53
CA VAL A 550 28.28 -26.24 6.92
C VAL A 550 28.91 -24.84 7.01
N LEU A 551 29.61 -24.52 8.12
CA LEU A 551 30.27 -23.21 8.26
C LEU A 551 31.56 -23.07 7.43
N LEU A 552 32.16 -24.17 7.02
CA LEU A 552 33.38 -24.17 6.21
C LEU A 552 33.10 -24.30 4.71
N SER A 553 31.88 -24.64 4.32
CA SER A 553 31.45 -24.78 2.91
C SER A 553 31.01 -23.44 2.32
#